data_e18e82bd383aa945146d72d623ec8253
#
_entry.id   e18e82bd383aa945146d72d623ec8253
#
_cell.length_a   1.000
_cell.length_b   1.000
_cell.length_c   1.000
_cell.angle_alpha   90.00
_cell.angle_beta   90.00
_cell.angle_gamma   90.00
#
_symmetry.space_group_name_H-M   'P 1'
#
loop_
_entity.id
_entity.type
_entity.pdbx_description
1 polymer ?
#
loop_
_entity_poly.entity_id
_entity_poly.type
_entity_poly.pdbx_seq_one_letter_code
_entity_poly.pdbx_strand_id
1 'polypeptide(L)'
;MITGFNHVSIVVPDLDAAMVKIGKLFGLPAGQPKLNDAQGVRIALVDLGNASIELMQPSRPDSPIAKFLERNPNGGIHHFCLDVDDVADTAAALSANGVRVLGDGREQRNVHGHRIAFVHPQDFLGALVEMEEHCSR
;
A
#
# COMPACT_ATOMS: atom_id res chain seq x y z
N MET A 1 -2.82 3.29 17.80
CA MET A 1 -2.34 4.67 17.44
C MET A 1 -1.31 4.61 16.34
N ILE A 2 -1.14 5.72 15.61
CA ILE A 2 -0.10 5.82 14.57
C ILE A 2 1.26 5.88 15.24
N THR A 3 2.19 5.01 14.77
CA THR A 3 3.55 4.90 15.33
C THR A 3 4.62 5.36 14.33
N GLY A 4 4.31 5.43 13.02
CA GLY A 4 5.25 5.86 12.01
C GLY A 4 4.68 5.92 10.61
N PHE A 5 5.55 6.30 9.68
CA PHE A 5 5.29 6.23 8.25
C PHE A 5 5.95 4.97 7.67
N ASN A 6 5.19 4.16 6.95
CA ASN A 6 5.68 2.90 6.39
C ASN A 6 6.15 3.05 4.94
N HIS A 7 5.23 3.39 4.03
CA HIS A 7 5.55 3.49 2.61
C HIS A 7 4.59 4.38 1.83
N VAL A 8 4.99 4.75 0.63
CA VAL A 8 4.13 5.28 -0.43
C VAL A 8 4.00 4.22 -1.52
N SER A 9 2.78 3.98 -2.00
CA SER A 9 2.50 3.00 -3.05
C SER A 9 2.26 3.71 -4.38
N ILE A 10 3.00 3.27 -5.39
CA ILE A 10 2.91 3.76 -6.76
C ILE A 10 2.46 2.61 -7.66
N VAL A 11 1.32 2.79 -8.32
CA VAL A 11 0.86 1.85 -9.34
C VAL A 11 1.58 2.17 -10.64
N VAL A 12 2.14 1.14 -11.27
CA VAL A 12 2.90 1.25 -12.52
C VAL A 12 2.34 0.30 -13.57
N PRO A 13 2.41 0.67 -14.87
CA PRO A 13 1.92 -0.20 -15.94
C PRO A 13 2.83 -1.41 -16.20
N ASP A 14 4.11 -1.31 -15.87
CA ASP A 14 5.12 -2.37 -16.05
C ASP A 14 6.09 -2.35 -14.87
N LEU A 15 5.97 -3.33 -13.99
CA LEU A 15 6.78 -3.40 -12.77
C LEU A 15 8.27 -3.60 -13.07
N ASP A 16 8.62 -4.47 -14.01
CA ASP A 16 10.02 -4.75 -14.34
C ASP A 16 10.69 -3.50 -14.93
N ALA A 17 10.01 -2.78 -15.81
CA ALA A 17 10.50 -1.51 -16.36
C ALA A 17 10.65 -0.44 -15.27
N ALA A 18 9.71 -0.35 -14.34
CA ALA A 18 9.78 0.59 -13.22
C ALA A 18 10.96 0.31 -12.30
N MET A 19 11.21 -0.97 -11.98
CA MET A 19 12.36 -1.39 -11.17
C MET A 19 13.69 -1.01 -11.82
N VAL A 20 13.83 -1.23 -13.12
CA VAL A 20 15.02 -0.82 -13.89
C VAL A 20 15.16 0.70 -13.87
N LYS A 21 14.08 1.43 -14.08
CA LYS A 21 14.08 2.90 -14.15
C LYS A 21 14.50 3.53 -12.82
N ILE A 22 13.94 3.08 -11.70
CA ILE A 22 14.27 3.63 -10.38
C ILE A 22 15.74 3.32 -10.02
N GLY A 23 16.24 2.15 -10.40
CA GLY A 23 17.64 1.80 -10.23
C GLY A 23 18.58 2.70 -11.02
N LYS A 24 18.25 2.97 -12.28
CA LYS A 24 19.09 3.83 -13.16
C LYS A 24 19.05 5.30 -12.75
N LEU A 25 17.88 5.84 -12.38
CA LEU A 25 17.73 7.27 -12.11
C LEU A 25 18.20 7.66 -10.71
N PHE A 26 17.99 6.80 -9.72
CA PHE A 26 18.23 7.13 -8.32
C PHE A 26 19.21 6.19 -7.61
N GLY A 27 19.72 5.17 -8.32
CA GLY A 27 20.59 4.19 -7.71
C GLY A 27 19.92 3.32 -6.64
N LEU A 28 18.59 3.21 -6.68
CA LEU A 28 17.81 2.48 -5.68
C LEU A 28 17.48 1.07 -6.19
N PRO A 29 18.05 0.02 -5.59
CA PRO A 29 17.71 -1.35 -5.97
C PRO A 29 16.31 -1.70 -5.44
N ALA A 30 15.45 -2.24 -6.32
CA ALA A 30 14.19 -2.83 -5.89
C ALA A 30 14.41 -4.27 -5.40
N GLY A 31 13.64 -4.67 -4.39
CA GLY A 31 13.61 -6.04 -3.89
C GLY A 31 12.95 -6.99 -4.89
N GLN A 32 13.01 -8.28 -4.58
CA GLN A 32 12.37 -9.31 -5.41
C GLN A 32 10.85 -9.12 -5.46
N PRO A 33 10.24 -9.13 -6.66
CA PRO A 33 8.80 -9.02 -6.79
C PRO A 33 8.08 -10.17 -6.09
N LYS A 34 6.96 -9.83 -5.43
CA LYS A 34 6.06 -10.77 -4.79
C LYS A 34 4.67 -10.67 -5.39
N LEU A 35 4.02 -11.81 -5.56
CA LEU A 35 2.65 -11.90 -6.02
C LEU A 35 1.71 -12.03 -4.82
N ASN A 36 0.69 -11.17 -4.76
CA ASN A 36 -0.46 -11.33 -3.89
C ASN A 36 -1.68 -11.68 -4.72
N ASP A 37 -1.94 -12.98 -4.88
CA ASP A 37 -3.06 -13.47 -5.67
C ASP A 37 -4.42 -13.03 -5.12
N ALA A 38 -4.56 -12.96 -3.80
CA ALA A 38 -5.81 -12.54 -3.15
C ALA A 38 -6.20 -11.11 -3.55
N GLN A 39 -5.21 -10.23 -3.67
CA GLN A 39 -5.44 -8.84 -4.09
C GLN A 39 -5.19 -8.59 -5.58
N GLY A 40 -4.71 -9.60 -6.32
CA GLY A 40 -4.45 -9.46 -7.75
C GLY A 40 -3.35 -8.46 -8.10
N VAL A 41 -2.31 -8.39 -7.27
CA VAL A 41 -1.21 -7.43 -7.44
C VAL A 41 0.16 -8.12 -7.38
N ARG A 42 1.08 -7.61 -8.16
CA ARG A 42 2.51 -7.93 -8.10
C ARG A 42 3.26 -6.73 -7.56
N ILE A 43 4.06 -6.92 -6.54
CA ILE A 43 4.63 -5.84 -5.72
C ILE A 43 6.14 -5.99 -5.64
N ALA A 44 6.87 -4.87 -5.73
CA ALA A 44 8.27 -4.77 -5.38
C ALA A 44 8.50 -3.60 -4.42
N LEU A 45 9.31 -3.81 -3.39
CA LEU A 45 9.67 -2.77 -2.43
C LEU A 45 11.03 -2.19 -2.75
N VAL A 46 11.13 -0.87 -2.61
CA VAL A 46 12.37 -0.11 -2.65
C VAL A 46 12.61 0.45 -1.26
N ASP A 47 13.56 -0.10 -0.54
CA ASP A 47 13.87 0.31 0.83
C ASP A 47 14.71 1.58 0.83
N LEU A 48 14.26 2.60 1.56
CA LEU A 48 14.97 3.87 1.75
C LEU A 48 15.65 3.98 3.13
N GLY A 49 15.53 2.92 3.95
CA GLY A 49 16.06 2.90 5.31
C GLY A 49 15.09 3.46 6.36
N ASN A 50 14.45 4.58 6.09
CA ASN A 50 13.46 5.20 6.99
C ASN A 50 12.01 4.97 6.56
N ALA A 51 11.78 4.55 5.33
CA ALA A 51 10.50 4.24 4.72
C ALA A 51 10.73 3.43 3.45
N SER A 52 9.65 3.03 2.76
CA SER A 52 9.77 2.32 1.49
C SER A 52 8.93 2.97 0.40
N ILE A 53 9.30 2.75 -0.84
CA ILE A 53 8.43 2.93 -2.00
C ILE A 53 7.93 1.55 -2.40
N GLU A 54 6.63 1.37 -2.49
CA GLU A 54 6.00 0.16 -2.97
C GLU A 54 5.58 0.36 -4.43
N LEU A 55 6.17 -0.41 -5.33
CA LEU A 55 5.77 -0.44 -6.74
C LEU A 55 4.77 -1.56 -6.94
N MET A 56 3.60 -1.26 -7.52
CA MET A 56 2.53 -2.23 -7.75
C MET A 56 2.10 -2.28 -9.20
N GLN A 57 1.88 -3.50 -9.69
CA GLN A 57 1.27 -3.75 -10.99
C GLN A 57 0.08 -4.69 -10.81
N PRO A 58 -1.07 -4.45 -11.50
CA PRO A 58 -2.14 -5.43 -11.53
C PRO A 58 -1.63 -6.75 -12.12
N SER A 59 -1.93 -7.86 -11.45
CA SER A 59 -1.55 -9.20 -11.94
C SER A 59 -2.63 -9.87 -12.78
N ARG A 60 -3.84 -9.28 -12.82
CA ARG A 60 -4.98 -9.74 -13.59
C ARG A 60 -5.95 -8.58 -13.88
N PRO A 61 -6.82 -8.71 -14.93
CA PRO A 61 -7.73 -7.61 -15.34
C PRO A 61 -8.75 -7.18 -14.28
N ASP A 62 -9.14 -8.06 -13.37
CA ASP A 62 -10.09 -7.79 -12.27
C ASP A 62 -9.40 -7.33 -10.98
N SER A 63 -8.12 -7.03 -11.04
CA SER A 63 -7.39 -6.44 -9.89
C SER A 63 -8.04 -5.13 -9.45
N PRO A 64 -8.14 -4.89 -8.13
CA PRO A 64 -8.69 -3.63 -7.61
C PRO A 64 -7.96 -2.38 -8.12
N ILE A 65 -6.66 -2.51 -8.46
CA ILE A 65 -5.86 -1.38 -8.97
C ILE A 65 -5.88 -1.26 -10.50
N ALA A 66 -6.51 -2.18 -11.23
CA ALA A 66 -6.60 -2.11 -12.69
C ALA A 66 -7.34 -0.85 -13.16
N LYS A 67 -8.43 -0.46 -12.49
CA LYS A 67 -9.17 0.77 -12.77
C LYS A 67 -8.34 2.04 -12.53
N PHE A 68 -7.43 2.00 -11.59
CA PHE A 68 -6.51 3.12 -11.36
C PHE A 68 -5.62 3.35 -12.58
N LEU A 69 -5.07 2.28 -13.18
CA LEU A 69 -4.27 2.38 -14.41
C LEU A 69 -5.08 2.82 -15.63
N GLU A 70 -6.35 2.43 -15.73
CA GLU A 70 -7.21 2.93 -16.80
C GLU A 70 -7.34 4.46 -16.77
N ARG A 71 -7.42 5.05 -15.57
CA ARG A 71 -7.49 6.50 -15.35
C ARG A 71 -6.12 7.18 -15.39
N ASN A 72 -5.08 6.45 -15.09
CA ASN A 72 -3.70 6.93 -14.99
C ASN A 72 -2.77 5.98 -15.77
N PRO A 73 -2.80 6.03 -17.13
CA PRO A 73 -2.10 5.04 -17.95
C PRO A 73 -0.58 5.01 -17.76
N ASN A 74 0.01 6.11 -17.31
CA ASN A 74 1.43 6.21 -17.00
C ASN A 74 1.77 5.86 -15.56
N GLY A 75 0.79 5.42 -14.76
CA GLY A 75 0.93 5.18 -13.35
C GLY A 75 0.72 6.41 -12.48
N GLY A 76 0.93 6.26 -11.19
CA GLY A 76 0.79 7.35 -10.21
C GLY A 76 0.75 6.85 -8.78
N ILE A 77 0.77 7.79 -7.84
CA ILE A 77 0.63 7.49 -6.41
C ILE A 77 -0.79 7.01 -6.15
N HIS A 78 -0.90 5.83 -5.54
CA HIS A 78 -2.18 5.20 -5.20
C HIS A 78 -2.59 5.44 -3.75
N HIS A 79 -1.71 5.22 -2.82
CA HIS A 79 -1.92 5.43 -1.38
C HIS A 79 -0.59 5.62 -0.66
N PHE A 80 -0.69 5.97 0.61
CA PHE A 80 0.42 5.84 1.54
C PHE A 80 0.00 4.99 2.74
N CYS A 81 0.98 4.43 3.43
CA CYS A 81 0.78 3.54 4.56
C CYS A 81 1.39 4.11 5.83
N LEU A 82 0.61 4.03 6.91
CA LEU A 82 1.04 4.39 8.26
C LEU A 82 1.16 3.12 9.11
N ASP A 83 2.22 3.06 9.90
CA ASP A 83 2.36 2.05 10.95
C ASP A 83 1.45 2.37 12.12
N VAL A 84 0.78 1.36 12.63
CA VAL A 84 -0.05 1.42 13.83
C VAL A 84 0.33 0.29 14.78
N ASP A 85 0.09 0.50 16.06
CA ASP A 85 0.32 -0.54 17.09
C ASP A 85 -0.71 -1.66 17.06
N ASP A 86 -1.96 -1.34 16.74
CA ASP A 86 -3.06 -2.30 16.56
C ASP A 86 -4.04 -1.75 15.50
N VAL A 87 -4.20 -2.48 14.42
CA VAL A 87 -5.08 -2.05 13.30
C VAL A 87 -6.54 -2.13 13.72
N ALA A 88 -6.95 -3.17 14.46
CA ALA A 88 -8.35 -3.34 14.84
C ALA A 88 -8.81 -2.24 15.80
N ASP A 89 -7.99 -1.92 16.80
CA ASP A 89 -8.27 -0.84 17.76
C ASP A 89 -8.28 0.52 17.07
N THR A 90 -7.32 0.78 16.17
CA THR A 90 -7.26 2.03 15.40
C THR A 90 -8.47 2.16 14.47
N ALA A 91 -8.87 1.09 13.78
CA ALA A 91 -10.05 1.08 12.93
C ALA A 91 -11.33 1.36 13.74
N ALA A 92 -11.47 0.75 14.93
CA ALA A 92 -12.61 0.99 15.81
C ALA A 92 -12.68 2.46 16.27
N ALA A 93 -11.55 3.05 16.65
CA ALA A 93 -11.49 4.45 17.09
C ALA A 93 -11.84 5.42 15.94
N LEU A 94 -11.37 5.16 14.71
CA LEU A 94 -11.72 5.95 13.53
C LEU A 94 -13.20 5.84 13.21
N SER A 95 -13.75 4.62 13.21
CA SER A 95 -15.18 4.39 12.96
C SER A 95 -16.07 5.07 13.99
N ALA A 96 -15.67 5.10 15.26
CA ALA A 96 -16.38 5.82 16.34
C ALA A 96 -16.41 7.33 16.09
N ASN A 97 -15.47 7.88 15.31
CA ASN A 97 -15.43 9.28 14.89
C ASN A 97 -16.05 9.53 13.50
N GLY A 98 -16.80 8.56 12.96
CA GLY A 98 -17.50 8.71 11.70
C GLY A 98 -16.64 8.51 10.45
N VAL A 99 -15.42 8.01 10.59
CA VAL A 99 -14.51 7.72 9.47
C VAL A 99 -14.79 6.31 8.95
N ARG A 100 -14.97 6.19 7.63
CA ARG A 100 -15.16 4.88 7.00
C ARG A 100 -13.83 4.15 6.87
N VAL A 101 -13.76 2.97 7.49
CA VAL A 101 -12.62 2.07 7.38
C VAL A 101 -12.99 0.90 6.49
N LEU A 102 -12.17 0.62 5.50
CA LEU A 102 -12.29 -0.51 4.59
C LEU A 102 -11.48 -1.68 5.15
N GLY A 103 -12.18 -2.74 5.53
CA GLY A 103 -11.62 -3.83 6.32
C GLY A 103 -11.69 -3.55 7.82
N ASP A 104 -11.65 -4.61 8.62
CA ASP A 104 -11.76 -4.52 10.10
C ASP A 104 -10.41 -4.65 10.82
N GLY A 105 -9.32 -4.82 10.05
CA GLY A 105 -7.98 -5.03 10.58
C GLY A 105 -7.74 -6.40 11.22
N ARG A 106 -8.68 -7.32 11.14
CA ARG A 106 -8.57 -8.65 11.74
C ARG A 106 -8.17 -9.73 10.75
N GLU A 107 -8.78 -9.73 9.57
CA GLU A 107 -8.63 -10.80 8.58
C GLU A 107 -7.73 -10.39 7.41
N GLN A 108 -7.77 -9.14 6.98
CA GLN A 108 -7.02 -8.68 5.83
C GLN A 108 -5.52 -8.55 6.15
N ARG A 109 -4.71 -9.15 5.30
CA ARG A 109 -3.24 -9.15 5.44
C ARG A 109 -2.56 -8.78 4.14
N ASN A 110 -1.40 -8.13 4.25
CA ASN A 110 -0.54 -7.84 3.11
C ASN A 110 0.36 -9.04 2.76
N VAL A 111 1.24 -8.85 1.76
CA VAL A 111 2.20 -9.89 1.29
C VAL A 111 3.21 -10.30 2.36
N HIS A 112 3.37 -9.53 3.41
CA HIS A 112 4.28 -9.80 4.54
C HIS A 112 3.57 -10.47 5.72
N GLY A 113 2.25 -10.72 5.61
CA GLY A 113 1.43 -11.32 6.67
C GLY A 113 0.97 -10.35 7.75
N HIS A 114 1.25 -9.05 7.62
CA HIS A 114 0.81 -8.03 8.57
C HIS A 114 -0.67 -7.71 8.39
N ARG A 115 -1.38 -7.45 9.48
CA ARG A 115 -2.76 -6.98 9.43
C ARG A 115 -2.82 -5.60 8.84
N ILE A 116 -3.81 -5.38 7.98
CA ILE A 116 -4.02 -4.07 7.31
C ILE A 116 -5.49 -3.68 7.30
N ALA A 117 -5.74 -2.38 7.20
CA ALA A 117 -7.03 -1.79 6.85
C ALA A 117 -6.80 -0.48 6.10
N PHE A 118 -7.84 0.02 5.44
CA PHE A 118 -7.75 1.26 4.66
C PHE A 118 -8.74 2.29 5.18
N VAL A 119 -8.34 3.56 5.16
CA VAL A 119 -9.21 4.70 5.46
C VAL A 119 -9.76 5.27 4.16
N HIS A 120 -11.09 5.45 4.10
CA HIS A 120 -11.74 5.96 2.90
C HIS A 120 -11.28 7.40 2.60
N PRO A 121 -10.89 7.72 1.35
CA PRO A 121 -10.29 9.04 1.03
C PRO A 121 -11.21 10.22 1.30
N GLN A 122 -12.52 10.07 1.14
CA GLN A 122 -13.48 11.15 1.41
C GLN A 122 -13.53 11.56 2.89
N ASP A 123 -13.13 10.67 3.78
CA ASP A 123 -13.13 10.92 5.23
C ASP A 123 -11.74 11.28 5.75
N PHE A 124 -10.72 11.26 4.89
CA PHE A 124 -9.35 11.63 5.22
C PHE A 124 -8.67 12.43 4.12
N LEU A 125 -8.92 13.73 4.08
CA LEU A 125 -8.18 14.72 3.27
C LEU A 125 -8.04 14.38 1.77
N GLY A 126 -8.90 13.49 1.24
CA GLY A 126 -8.87 13.05 -0.16
C GLY A 126 -7.81 11.98 -0.49
N ALA A 127 -7.07 11.48 0.49
CA ALA A 127 -6.06 10.45 0.30
C ALA A 127 -6.55 9.08 0.79
N LEU A 128 -6.28 8.04 0.02
CA LEU A 128 -6.41 6.65 0.48
C LEU A 128 -5.23 6.35 1.40
N VAL A 129 -5.52 5.95 2.63
CA VAL A 129 -4.51 5.63 3.64
C VAL A 129 -4.62 4.17 4.04
N GLU A 130 -3.53 3.43 3.93
CA GLU A 130 -3.38 2.10 4.51
C GLU A 130 -2.88 2.24 5.95
N MET A 131 -3.40 1.42 6.82
CA MET A 131 -2.86 1.19 8.17
C MET A 131 -2.28 -0.21 8.22
N GLU A 132 -1.06 -0.35 8.65
CA GLU A 132 -0.37 -1.62 8.80
C GLU A 132 0.05 -1.84 10.24
N GLU A 133 -0.30 -3.01 10.79
CA GLU A 133 0.11 -3.36 12.15
C GLU A 133 1.58 -3.74 12.17
N HIS A 134 2.38 -2.89 12.78
CA HIS A 134 3.78 -3.17 13.00
C HIS A 134 3.97 -3.60 14.45
N CYS A 135 4.21 -4.90 14.66
CA CYS A 135 4.59 -5.38 15.98
C CYS A 135 5.93 -4.72 16.35
N SER A 136 5.90 -3.84 17.33
CA SER A 136 7.12 -3.33 17.96
C SER A 136 7.97 -4.53 18.39
N ARG A 137 9.14 -4.61 17.83
CA ARG A 137 10.14 -5.60 18.26
C ARG A 137 10.57 -5.35 19.68
#